data_e229c8998ed3623e7f840dadcee3da81
#
_entry.id   e229c8998ed3623e7f840dadcee3da81
#
_cell.length_a   1.000
_cell.length_b   1.000
_cell.length_c   1.000
_cell.angle_alpha   90.00
_cell.angle_beta   90.00
_cell.angle_gamma   90.00
#
_symmetry.space_group_name_H-M   'P 1'
#
loop_
_entity.id
_entity.type
_entity.pdbx_description
1 polymer ?
#
loop_
_entity_poly.entity_id
_entity_poly.type
_entity_poly.pdbx_seq_one_letter_code
_entity_poly.pdbx_strand_id
1 'polypeptide(L)'
;MGKGFFNVPIAVNEPVKSYAPGSPERDAVLKTYKALFNSQVEVPLYINGNHVTTGNTRTMSPPHDHKHVVGTYHLAKQSHVEEAIATALEARKTWSQLPWEHRAGIFLKAAELIAGPYRDKINAATMIAQSKNIHQAEIDAACELIDFLRFNVQFMTDIYAEQPESTTEAWNRIEYRPLEGFTYAVTPFNFTAIAGNLPACMALMGNVVIWKPSDSQVYSAKVIMDVFEEAGVPPGVINVVFGDPVMISNTVLASPDFSGLHFTGSTYVFKELWKQIGNNIHNYKTYPRIVGETGGKDFIVAHRSANAKQVATAISRGAFEFQGQKCSAASRAYIPSNLWEDVKRYVIEDVKSFKMGSPEDMSNFITAVIHEGSFDKLAKYIDGAKADSDAEIIVGGNYDKSKGYFIEPTVIVTSNPKYTTMCTELFGPVITIYVYDEHKYVETLKLVDETSEYALTGAILSADRYAIDEATKALQNSAGNFYINDKPTGAVVGQQPFGGARASGTNDKAGSAQNLLRWVSPRMIKETFVTPVDYRYPFLG
;
A
#
# COMPACT_ATOMS: atom_id res chain seq x y z
N MET A 1 9.36 31.73 11.81
CA MET A 1 10.67 31.05 11.98
C MET A 1 10.76 30.59 13.42
N GLY A 2 11.01 29.31 13.64
CA GLY A 2 11.23 28.75 14.97
C GLY A 2 12.44 29.42 15.65
N LYS A 3 12.35 29.58 16.99
CA LYS A 3 13.44 30.21 17.78
C LYS A 3 14.36 29.16 18.41
N GLY A 4 14.36 27.92 17.88
CA GLY A 4 15.18 26.81 18.37
C GLY A 4 15.27 25.68 17.36
N PHE A 5 16.10 24.66 17.65
CA PHE A 5 16.13 23.39 16.95
C PHE A 5 15.20 22.45 17.72
N PHE A 6 14.20 21.89 17.02
CA PHE A 6 13.18 21.06 17.64
C PHE A 6 13.42 19.58 17.31
N ASN A 7 13.23 18.74 18.30
CA ASN A 7 13.17 17.29 18.11
C ASN A 7 11.72 16.84 18.19
N VAL A 8 11.28 16.04 17.24
CA VAL A 8 9.97 15.38 17.30
C VAL A 8 10.01 14.21 18.30
N PRO A 9 8.84 13.75 18.81
CA PRO A 9 8.78 12.52 19.57
C PRO A 9 9.38 11.35 18.78
N ILE A 10 10.12 10.46 19.46
CA ILE A 10 10.65 9.26 18.84
C ILE A 10 9.47 8.39 18.40
N ALA A 11 9.46 8.00 17.13
CA ALA A 11 8.42 7.14 16.58
C ALA A 11 8.52 5.73 17.14
N VAL A 12 7.39 5.19 17.59
CA VAL A 12 7.24 3.80 18.02
C VAL A 12 6.01 3.20 17.37
N ASN A 13 6.10 1.90 17.03
CA ASN A 13 4.99 1.19 16.41
C ASN A 13 3.78 1.14 17.35
N GLU A 14 2.61 1.35 16.79
CA GLU A 14 1.34 1.26 17.51
C GLU A 14 1.06 -0.18 17.94
N PRO A 15 0.75 -0.42 19.23
CA PRO A 15 0.41 -1.75 19.70
C PRO A 15 -0.84 -2.30 19.02
N VAL A 16 -0.72 -3.51 18.45
CA VAL A 16 -1.84 -4.23 17.83
C VAL A 16 -2.76 -4.76 18.93
N LYS A 17 -4.04 -4.36 18.90
CA LYS A 17 -5.05 -4.88 19.82
C LYS A 17 -5.49 -6.29 19.41
N SER A 18 -5.76 -7.13 20.39
CA SER A 18 -6.01 -8.55 20.16
C SER A 18 -7.43 -8.87 19.71
N TYR A 19 -8.40 -8.05 20.12
CA TYR A 19 -9.85 -8.29 19.94
C TYR A 19 -10.28 -9.69 20.39
N ALA A 20 -9.63 -10.19 21.46
CA ALA A 20 -9.92 -11.50 22.02
C ALA A 20 -11.40 -11.60 22.47
N PRO A 21 -11.99 -12.81 22.49
CA PRO A 21 -13.34 -13.00 23.01
C PRO A 21 -13.52 -12.40 24.40
N GLY A 22 -14.53 -11.53 24.58
CA GLY A 22 -14.82 -10.87 25.86
C GLY A 22 -13.98 -9.62 26.16
N SER A 23 -13.14 -9.17 25.23
CA SER A 23 -12.39 -7.93 25.42
C SER A 23 -13.22 -6.68 25.12
N PRO A 24 -12.99 -5.55 25.84
CA PRO A 24 -13.75 -4.32 25.63
C PRO A 24 -13.61 -3.74 24.22
N GLU A 25 -12.41 -3.85 23.62
CA GLU A 25 -12.14 -3.38 22.27
C GLU A 25 -12.92 -4.17 21.22
N ARG A 26 -13.16 -5.48 21.44
CA ARG A 26 -14.00 -6.30 20.57
C ARG A 26 -15.46 -5.83 20.60
N ASP A 27 -15.99 -5.59 21.78
CA ASP A 27 -17.38 -5.12 21.94
C ASP A 27 -17.56 -3.71 21.36
N ALA A 28 -16.58 -2.82 21.57
CA ALA A 28 -16.61 -1.46 21.06
C ALA A 28 -16.59 -1.40 19.53
N VAL A 29 -15.68 -2.14 18.87
CA VAL A 29 -15.61 -2.16 17.41
C VAL A 29 -16.84 -2.83 16.78
N LEU A 30 -17.39 -3.90 17.39
CA LEU A 30 -18.64 -4.52 16.91
C LEU A 30 -19.83 -3.58 17.02
N LYS A 31 -19.94 -2.83 18.12
CA LYS A 31 -20.96 -1.80 18.28
C LYS A 31 -20.85 -0.74 17.18
N THR A 32 -19.63 -0.27 16.93
CA THR A 32 -19.35 0.73 15.88
C THR A 32 -19.64 0.17 14.49
N TYR A 33 -19.21 -1.07 14.21
CA TYR A 33 -19.51 -1.76 12.95
C TYR A 33 -21.02 -1.80 12.68
N LYS A 34 -21.83 -2.26 13.66
CA LYS A 34 -23.30 -2.33 13.53
C LYS A 34 -23.92 -0.96 13.30
N ALA A 35 -23.44 0.06 13.98
CA ALA A 35 -23.94 1.42 13.80
C ALA A 35 -23.65 1.94 12.38
N LEU A 36 -22.44 1.75 11.87
CA LEU A 36 -22.05 2.17 10.52
C LEU A 36 -22.73 1.34 9.44
N PHE A 37 -22.82 0.03 9.62
CA PHE A 37 -23.43 -0.89 8.66
C PHE A 37 -24.93 -0.61 8.46
N ASN A 38 -25.65 -0.22 9.52
CA ASN A 38 -27.07 0.10 9.48
C ASN A 38 -27.38 1.57 9.21
N SER A 39 -26.36 2.42 9.03
CA SER A 39 -26.52 3.81 8.62
C SER A 39 -26.34 3.95 7.11
N GLN A 40 -26.81 5.09 6.58
CA GLN A 40 -26.47 5.49 5.22
C GLN A 40 -25.66 6.78 5.25
N VAL A 41 -24.50 6.76 4.62
CA VAL A 41 -23.61 7.91 4.53
C VAL A 41 -23.59 8.46 3.11
N GLU A 42 -23.66 9.79 2.99
CA GLU A 42 -23.39 10.48 1.74
C GLU A 42 -21.95 11.01 1.77
N VAL A 43 -21.13 10.60 0.80
CA VAL A 43 -19.71 11.00 0.73
C VAL A 43 -19.53 12.05 -0.37
N PRO A 44 -19.21 13.31 -0.02
CA PRO A 44 -18.98 14.39 -0.96
C PRO A 44 -17.59 14.28 -1.61
N LEU A 45 -17.32 15.11 -2.62
CA LEU A 45 -15.96 15.47 -3.00
C LEU A 45 -15.41 16.46 -1.94
N TYR A 46 -14.11 16.43 -1.69
CA TYR A 46 -13.45 17.36 -0.78
C TYR A 46 -12.59 18.33 -1.60
N ILE A 47 -13.08 19.53 -1.83
CA ILE A 47 -12.40 20.55 -2.66
C ILE A 47 -12.30 21.84 -1.86
N ASN A 48 -11.09 22.27 -1.57
CA ASN A 48 -10.80 23.51 -0.83
C ASN A 48 -11.50 23.58 0.54
N GLY A 49 -11.60 22.46 1.26
CA GLY A 49 -12.32 22.35 2.54
C GLY A 49 -13.84 22.36 2.41
N ASN A 50 -14.39 22.44 1.19
CA ASN A 50 -15.82 22.32 0.94
C ASN A 50 -16.20 20.86 0.66
N HIS A 51 -17.32 20.43 1.21
CA HIS A 51 -17.95 19.16 0.93
C HIS A 51 -18.90 19.32 -0.28
N VAL A 52 -18.38 19.02 -1.49
CA VAL A 52 -19.07 19.30 -2.75
C VAL A 52 -19.98 18.13 -3.14
N THR A 53 -21.29 18.40 -3.24
CA THR A 53 -22.30 17.44 -3.72
C THR A 53 -22.62 17.71 -5.19
N THR A 54 -22.44 16.70 -6.05
CA THR A 54 -22.58 16.89 -7.50
C THR A 54 -23.95 16.46 -8.06
N GLY A 55 -24.74 15.76 -7.25
CA GLY A 55 -26.00 15.12 -7.68
C GLY A 55 -25.81 13.89 -8.57
N ASN A 56 -24.58 13.61 -9.05
CA ASN A 56 -24.23 12.38 -9.75
C ASN A 56 -23.52 11.44 -8.76
N THR A 57 -24.20 10.34 -8.38
CA THR A 57 -23.74 9.47 -7.29
C THR A 57 -23.65 8.01 -7.71
N ARG A 58 -22.86 7.25 -6.97
CA ARG A 58 -22.87 5.78 -6.96
C ARG A 58 -23.14 5.26 -5.55
N THR A 59 -23.72 4.07 -5.46
CA THR A 59 -23.94 3.37 -4.20
C THR A 59 -22.67 2.71 -3.69
N MET A 60 -22.54 2.61 -2.38
CA MET A 60 -21.53 1.82 -1.69
C MET A 60 -22.21 0.61 -1.04
N SER A 61 -21.71 -0.58 -1.36
CA SER A 61 -22.19 -1.84 -0.77
C SER A 61 -21.02 -2.67 -0.28
N PRO A 62 -21.15 -3.34 0.89
CA PRO A 62 -20.11 -4.22 1.39
C PRO A 62 -19.90 -5.43 0.48
N PRO A 63 -18.67 -5.85 0.19
CA PRO A 63 -18.42 -7.04 -0.65
C PRO A 63 -19.05 -8.34 -0.11
N HIS A 64 -19.19 -8.47 1.20
CA HIS A 64 -19.80 -9.64 1.86
C HIS A 64 -21.33 -9.61 1.92
N ASP A 65 -21.94 -8.49 1.53
CA ASP A 65 -23.38 -8.33 1.34
C ASP A 65 -23.66 -7.25 0.29
N HIS A 66 -23.45 -7.59 -0.98
CA HIS A 66 -23.50 -6.62 -2.08
C HIS A 66 -24.88 -6.04 -2.38
N LYS A 67 -25.94 -6.59 -1.74
CA LYS A 67 -27.31 -6.04 -1.83
C LYS A 67 -27.58 -5.01 -0.75
N HIS A 68 -26.80 -4.99 0.32
CA HIS A 68 -26.91 -4.00 1.38
C HIS A 68 -26.23 -2.69 0.96
N VAL A 69 -26.94 -1.57 1.06
CA VAL A 69 -26.42 -0.24 0.72
C VAL A 69 -26.06 0.48 2.00
N VAL A 70 -24.79 0.87 2.16
CA VAL A 70 -24.30 1.64 3.32
C VAL A 70 -24.17 3.13 3.01
N GLY A 71 -24.48 3.56 1.79
CA GLY A 71 -24.49 4.96 1.41
C GLY A 71 -24.23 5.19 -0.06
N THR A 72 -23.98 6.46 -0.37
CA THR A 72 -23.64 6.93 -1.72
C THR A 72 -22.42 7.85 -1.70
N TYR A 73 -21.75 8.00 -2.83
CA TYR A 73 -20.68 8.96 -3.00
C TYR A 73 -20.81 9.72 -4.33
N HIS A 74 -20.38 10.97 -4.31
CA HIS A 74 -20.47 11.87 -5.45
C HIS A 74 -19.35 11.67 -6.45
N LEU A 75 -19.68 11.75 -7.74
CA LEU A 75 -18.74 11.61 -8.85
C LEU A 75 -18.34 12.97 -9.39
N ALA A 76 -17.04 13.19 -9.55
CA ALA A 76 -16.49 14.39 -10.13
C ALA A 76 -16.75 14.46 -11.64
N LYS A 77 -16.94 15.68 -12.14
CA LYS A 77 -16.80 16.07 -13.55
C LYS A 77 -15.41 16.68 -13.73
N GLN A 78 -14.99 16.86 -14.98
CA GLN A 78 -13.71 17.48 -15.31
C GLN A 78 -13.53 18.85 -14.61
N SER A 79 -14.56 19.70 -14.59
CA SER A 79 -14.52 21.00 -13.93
C SER A 79 -14.23 20.95 -12.43
N HIS A 80 -14.67 19.88 -11.71
CA HIS A 80 -14.34 19.70 -10.30
C HIS A 80 -12.86 19.33 -10.09
N VAL A 81 -12.27 18.57 -11.03
CA VAL A 81 -10.84 18.25 -11.00
C VAL A 81 -10.00 19.49 -11.27
N GLU A 82 -10.41 20.31 -12.24
CA GLU A 82 -9.77 21.59 -12.57
C GLU A 82 -9.86 22.56 -11.37
N GLU A 83 -11.00 22.64 -10.69
CA GLU A 83 -11.18 23.43 -9.46
C GLU A 83 -10.28 22.91 -8.33
N ALA A 84 -10.21 21.61 -8.14
CA ALA A 84 -9.32 20.99 -7.14
C ALA A 84 -7.85 21.33 -7.40
N ILE A 85 -7.41 21.33 -8.68
CA ILE A 85 -6.05 21.74 -9.06
C ILE A 85 -5.83 23.23 -8.76
N ALA A 86 -6.74 24.09 -9.18
CA ALA A 86 -6.61 25.54 -8.96
C ALA A 86 -6.54 25.90 -7.47
N THR A 87 -7.41 25.30 -6.65
CA THR A 87 -7.43 25.53 -5.20
C THR A 87 -6.22 24.92 -4.49
N ALA A 88 -5.70 23.78 -4.96
CA ALA A 88 -4.45 23.22 -4.46
C ALA A 88 -3.27 24.16 -4.73
N LEU A 89 -3.17 24.72 -5.93
CA LEU A 89 -2.11 25.68 -6.27
C LEU A 89 -2.21 26.98 -5.44
N GLU A 90 -3.40 27.41 -5.10
CA GLU A 90 -3.60 28.56 -4.18
C GLU A 90 -3.15 28.20 -2.76
N ALA A 91 -3.59 27.05 -2.22
CA ALA A 91 -3.19 26.57 -0.90
C ALA A 91 -1.67 26.37 -0.80
N ARG A 92 -1.01 25.98 -1.88
CA ARG A 92 0.45 25.82 -1.93
C ARG A 92 1.20 27.07 -1.51
N LYS A 93 0.70 28.28 -1.82
CA LYS A 93 1.38 29.54 -1.53
C LYS A 93 1.66 29.73 -0.03
N THR A 94 0.78 29.23 0.82
CA THR A 94 0.92 29.28 2.28
C THR A 94 1.49 27.97 2.85
N TRP A 95 0.99 26.83 2.40
CA TRP A 95 1.38 25.52 2.91
C TRP A 95 2.86 25.22 2.70
N SER A 96 3.41 25.52 1.52
CA SER A 96 4.82 25.29 1.21
C SER A 96 5.78 26.17 2.03
N GLN A 97 5.28 27.25 2.60
CA GLN A 97 6.05 28.17 3.45
C GLN A 97 5.83 27.94 4.95
N LEU A 98 4.86 27.07 5.29
CA LEU A 98 4.59 26.75 6.69
C LEU A 98 5.80 26.05 7.31
N PRO A 99 6.29 26.48 8.49
CA PRO A 99 7.36 25.80 9.19
C PRO A 99 7.09 24.31 9.35
N TRP A 100 8.12 23.50 9.18
CA TRP A 100 7.97 22.05 9.16
C TRP A 100 7.39 21.49 10.47
N GLU A 101 7.68 22.13 11.61
CA GLU A 101 7.17 21.74 12.93
C GLU A 101 5.65 21.87 13.03
N HIS A 102 5.05 22.83 12.34
CA HIS A 102 3.58 22.95 12.27
C HIS A 102 2.96 21.81 11.46
N ARG A 103 3.57 21.46 10.31
CA ARG A 103 3.12 20.32 9.52
C ARG A 103 3.27 19.02 10.30
N ALA A 104 4.42 18.82 10.98
CA ALA A 104 4.66 17.68 11.86
C ALA A 104 3.56 17.56 12.94
N GLY A 105 3.23 18.66 13.61
CA GLY A 105 2.20 18.69 14.66
C GLY A 105 0.82 18.24 14.17
N ILE A 106 0.43 18.64 12.94
CA ILE A 106 -0.84 18.21 12.32
C ILE A 106 -0.88 16.69 12.11
N PHE A 107 0.17 16.12 11.51
CA PHE A 107 0.17 14.67 11.21
C PHE A 107 0.40 13.81 12.45
N LEU A 108 1.13 14.28 13.46
CA LEU A 108 1.19 13.62 14.78
C LEU A 108 -0.18 13.65 15.48
N LYS A 109 -0.92 14.77 15.40
CA LYS A 109 -2.29 14.82 15.91
C LYS A 109 -3.21 13.86 15.15
N ALA A 110 -3.09 13.74 13.83
CA ALA A 110 -3.84 12.77 13.04
C ALA A 110 -3.57 11.33 13.51
N ALA A 111 -2.31 10.99 13.80
CA ALA A 111 -1.94 9.69 14.36
C ALA A 111 -2.65 9.42 15.69
N GLU A 112 -2.65 10.39 16.62
CA GLU A 112 -3.30 10.24 17.92
C GLU A 112 -4.83 10.19 17.83
N LEU A 113 -5.44 10.90 16.88
CA LEU A 113 -6.87 10.77 16.60
C LEU A 113 -7.23 9.34 16.15
N ILE A 114 -6.42 8.73 15.28
CA ILE A 114 -6.62 7.34 14.85
C ILE A 114 -6.36 6.36 16.01
N ALA A 115 -5.29 6.56 16.78
CA ALA A 115 -4.95 5.70 17.92
C ALA A 115 -6.03 5.73 19.02
N GLY A 116 -6.76 6.83 19.13
CA GLY A 116 -7.80 7.10 20.12
C GLY A 116 -9.22 7.05 19.55
N PRO A 117 -9.88 8.22 19.43
CA PRO A 117 -11.34 8.29 19.17
C PRO A 117 -11.79 7.72 17.82
N TYR A 118 -10.92 7.67 16.83
CA TYR A 118 -11.26 7.16 15.49
C TYR A 118 -10.92 5.68 15.27
N ARG A 119 -10.25 4.99 16.22
CA ARG A 119 -9.77 3.61 16.02
C ARG A 119 -10.89 2.65 15.63
N ASP A 120 -11.96 2.61 16.40
CA ASP A 120 -13.09 1.72 16.11
C ASP A 120 -13.80 2.12 14.80
N LYS A 121 -13.90 3.42 14.51
CA LYS A 121 -14.56 3.93 13.31
C LYS A 121 -13.78 3.57 12.04
N ILE A 122 -12.45 3.74 12.03
CA ILE A 122 -11.64 3.44 10.86
C ILE A 122 -11.54 1.92 10.61
N ASN A 123 -11.44 1.13 11.69
CA ASN A 123 -11.49 -0.32 11.60
C ASN A 123 -12.83 -0.81 11.06
N ALA A 124 -13.95 -0.34 11.63
CA ALA A 124 -15.28 -0.71 11.19
C ALA A 124 -15.56 -0.30 9.74
N ALA A 125 -15.17 0.91 9.32
CA ALA A 125 -15.30 1.35 7.93
C ALA A 125 -14.48 0.47 6.97
N THR A 126 -13.29 0.04 7.38
CA THR A 126 -12.43 -0.88 6.61
C THR A 126 -13.04 -2.29 6.54
N MET A 127 -13.59 -2.80 7.65
CA MET A 127 -14.30 -4.08 7.65
C MET A 127 -15.51 -4.06 6.70
N ILE A 128 -16.25 -2.96 6.64
CA ILE A 128 -17.42 -2.79 5.76
C ILE A 128 -16.99 -2.65 4.30
N ALA A 129 -16.12 -1.70 4.00
CA ALA A 129 -15.78 -1.34 2.62
C ALA A 129 -14.93 -2.40 1.91
N GLN A 130 -14.02 -3.05 2.63
CA GLN A 130 -13.04 -3.97 2.06
C GLN A 130 -13.28 -5.43 2.47
N SER A 131 -14.30 -5.72 3.27
CA SER A 131 -14.54 -7.03 3.87
C SER A 131 -13.31 -7.57 4.62
N LYS A 132 -12.56 -6.74 5.32
CA LYS A 132 -11.48 -7.20 6.19
C LYS A 132 -12.05 -7.76 7.49
N ASN A 133 -11.50 -8.88 7.97
CA ASN A 133 -11.74 -9.26 9.36
C ASN A 133 -11.05 -8.26 10.29
N ILE A 134 -11.42 -8.28 11.58
CA ILE A 134 -10.94 -7.26 12.52
C ILE A 134 -9.40 -7.25 12.67
N HIS A 135 -8.75 -8.41 12.63
CA HIS A 135 -7.28 -8.45 12.73
C HIS A 135 -6.63 -7.75 11.53
N GLN A 136 -7.12 -8.00 10.31
CA GLN A 136 -6.61 -7.38 9.10
C GLN A 136 -6.96 -5.88 9.02
N ALA A 137 -8.10 -5.45 9.57
CA ALA A 137 -8.43 -4.03 9.69
C ALA A 137 -7.54 -3.32 10.71
N GLU A 138 -7.32 -3.93 11.86
CA GLU A 138 -6.49 -3.38 12.94
C GLU A 138 -5.03 -3.16 12.52
N ILE A 139 -4.39 -4.16 11.91
CA ILE A 139 -2.99 -4.05 11.49
C ILE A 139 -2.80 -3.07 10.33
N ASP A 140 -3.81 -2.91 9.45
CA ASP A 140 -3.80 -1.97 8.33
C ASP A 140 -4.31 -0.59 8.76
N ALA A 141 -5.63 -0.48 8.94
CA ALA A 141 -6.31 0.81 9.02
C ALA A 141 -5.93 1.63 10.26
N ALA A 142 -5.67 0.95 11.38
CA ALA A 142 -5.22 1.61 12.60
C ALA A 142 -3.70 1.62 12.68
N CYS A 143 -3.06 0.47 12.98
CA CYS A 143 -1.65 0.43 13.34
C CYS A 143 -0.72 0.95 12.23
N GLU A 144 -0.85 0.46 11.01
CA GLU A 144 0.04 0.84 9.91
C GLU A 144 -0.12 2.32 9.53
N LEU A 145 -1.36 2.85 9.51
CA LEU A 145 -1.57 4.27 9.22
C LEU A 145 -1.01 5.18 10.32
N ILE A 146 -1.22 4.83 11.60
CA ILE A 146 -0.62 5.54 12.74
C ILE A 146 0.91 5.55 12.62
N ASP A 147 1.48 4.38 12.32
CA ASP A 147 2.92 4.22 12.19
C ASP A 147 3.46 5.06 11.01
N PHE A 148 2.82 5.06 9.84
CA PHE A 148 3.20 5.95 8.74
C PHE A 148 3.23 7.41 9.17
N LEU A 149 2.19 7.87 9.87
CA LEU A 149 2.10 9.27 10.30
C LEU A 149 3.19 9.63 11.31
N ARG A 150 3.51 8.75 12.25
CA ARG A 150 4.57 8.98 13.25
C ARG A 150 5.97 8.87 12.65
N PHE A 151 6.26 7.79 11.93
CA PHE A 151 7.60 7.53 11.38
C PHE A 151 7.97 8.49 10.25
N ASN A 152 7.01 8.87 9.38
CA ASN A 152 7.29 9.87 8.35
C ASN A 152 7.68 11.23 8.94
N VAL A 153 7.09 11.63 10.07
CA VAL A 153 7.50 12.86 10.77
C VAL A 153 8.94 12.76 11.25
N GLN A 154 9.34 11.62 11.82
CA GLN A 154 10.73 11.40 12.22
C GLN A 154 11.66 11.41 11.01
N PHE A 155 11.36 10.65 9.96
CA PHE A 155 12.18 10.62 8.73
C PHE A 155 12.30 11.99 8.04
N MET A 156 11.25 12.81 8.09
CA MET A 156 11.32 14.20 7.61
C MET A 156 12.37 15.00 8.39
N THR A 157 12.41 14.88 9.71
CA THR A 157 13.40 15.60 10.52
C THR A 157 14.81 15.08 10.31
N ASP A 158 14.98 13.78 10.11
CA ASP A 158 16.27 13.16 9.78
C ASP A 158 16.81 13.71 8.46
N ILE A 159 15.94 13.81 7.43
CA ILE A 159 16.29 14.43 6.14
C ILE A 159 16.70 15.89 6.32
N TYR A 160 15.93 16.67 7.08
CA TYR A 160 16.20 18.11 7.27
C TYR A 160 17.47 18.36 8.10
N ALA A 161 17.86 17.42 8.94
CA ALA A 161 19.10 17.48 9.71
C ALA A 161 20.35 17.23 8.84
N GLU A 162 20.21 16.60 7.68
CA GLU A 162 21.32 16.34 6.76
C GLU A 162 21.72 17.63 6.05
N GLN A 163 22.86 18.19 6.45
CA GLN A 163 23.40 19.46 5.95
C GLN A 163 24.82 19.30 5.42
N PRO A 164 25.20 20.09 4.39
CA PRO A 164 26.55 20.05 3.84
C PRO A 164 27.57 20.70 4.79
N GLU A 165 28.84 20.36 4.59
CA GLU A 165 29.94 21.00 5.31
C GLU A 165 30.10 22.47 4.90
N SER A 166 30.40 23.32 5.89
CA SER A 166 30.75 24.73 5.72
C SER A 166 32.25 24.94 5.95
N THR A 167 32.80 26.02 5.41
CA THR A 167 34.19 26.44 5.67
C THR A 167 34.20 27.69 6.57
N THR A 168 35.38 28.12 6.99
CA THR A 168 35.55 29.37 7.72
C THR A 168 35.14 30.60 6.90
N GLU A 169 35.15 30.49 5.57
CA GLU A 169 34.89 31.60 4.63
C GLU A 169 33.46 31.57 4.07
N ALA A 170 32.78 30.42 4.15
CA ALA A 170 31.47 30.24 3.54
C ALA A 170 30.57 29.34 4.37
N TRP A 171 29.32 29.78 4.51
CA TRP A 171 28.24 28.98 5.08
C TRP A 171 27.47 28.26 3.96
N ASN A 172 27.52 26.95 3.95
CA ASN A 172 26.76 26.09 3.06
C ASN A 172 25.55 25.51 3.79
N ARG A 173 24.39 25.54 3.15
CA ARG A 173 23.16 24.97 3.68
C ARG A 173 22.27 24.46 2.57
N ILE A 174 21.46 23.46 2.86
CA ILE A 174 20.51 22.89 1.93
C ILE A 174 19.08 23.13 2.45
N GLU A 175 18.18 23.51 1.57
CA GLU A 175 16.75 23.56 1.79
C GLU A 175 16.08 22.41 1.04
N TYR A 176 15.23 21.66 1.72
CA TYR A 176 14.39 20.62 1.12
C TYR A 176 13.02 21.20 0.78
N ARG A 177 12.95 21.88 -0.37
CA ARG A 177 11.71 22.56 -0.83
C ARG A 177 10.69 21.55 -1.32
N PRO A 178 9.36 21.77 -1.10
CA PRO A 178 8.33 21.04 -1.83
C PRO A 178 8.50 21.14 -3.34
N LEU A 179 7.95 20.19 -4.08
CA LEU A 179 7.96 20.22 -5.54
C LEU A 179 7.23 21.47 -6.07
N GLU A 180 7.63 21.96 -7.23
CA GLU A 180 6.99 23.13 -7.85
C GLU A 180 5.76 22.69 -8.63
N GLY A 181 4.57 22.94 -8.05
CA GLY A 181 3.29 22.52 -8.58
C GLY A 181 2.46 21.74 -7.56
N PHE A 182 1.66 20.80 -8.05
CA PHE A 182 0.87 19.89 -7.22
C PHE A 182 1.21 18.43 -7.51
N THR A 183 0.91 17.55 -6.56
CA THR A 183 1.13 16.11 -6.68
C THR A 183 -0.19 15.35 -6.80
N TYR A 184 -0.14 14.15 -7.36
CA TYR A 184 -1.30 13.28 -7.57
C TYR A 184 -1.12 11.97 -6.82
N ALA A 185 -2.03 11.65 -5.90
CA ALA A 185 -2.11 10.40 -5.19
C ALA A 185 -3.20 9.52 -5.79
N VAL A 186 -2.85 8.32 -6.25
CA VAL A 186 -3.80 7.29 -6.70
C VAL A 186 -3.65 6.10 -5.79
N THR A 187 -4.70 5.78 -5.03
CA THR A 187 -4.60 4.79 -3.97
C THR A 187 -5.45 3.56 -4.20
N PRO A 188 -5.01 2.37 -3.74
CA PRO A 188 -5.64 1.10 -3.99
C PRO A 188 -6.84 0.87 -3.09
N PHE A 189 -7.57 -0.22 -3.30
CA PHE A 189 -8.69 -0.59 -2.44
C PHE A 189 -8.28 -1.40 -1.20
N ASN A 190 -7.13 -2.07 -1.24
CA ASN A 190 -6.82 -3.17 -0.33
C ASN A 190 -6.21 -2.75 1.01
N PHE A 191 -5.67 -1.53 1.10
CA PHE A 191 -5.08 -1.02 2.35
C PHE A 191 -5.54 0.42 2.63
N THR A 192 -6.21 0.59 3.75
CA THR A 192 -6.61 1.91 4.28
C THR A 192 -5.39 2.74 4.68
N ALA A 193 -4.35 2.09 5.24
CA ALA A 193 -3.09 2.75 5.56
C ALA A 193 -2.40 3.35 4.33
N ILE A 194 -2.34 2.60 3.24
CA ILE A 194 -1.74 3.09 1.99
C ILE A 194 -2.55 4.27 1.44
N ALA A 195 -3.90 4.18 1.50
CA ALA A 195 -4.76 5.27 1.06
C ALA A 195 -4.55 6.57 1.84
N GLY A 196 -4.31 6.49 3.14
CA GLY A 196 -3.97 7.64 3.97
C GLY A 196 -2.53 8.11 3.80
N ASN A 197 -1.58 7.18 3.69
CA ASN A 197 -0.15 7.50 3.61
C ASN A 197 0.24 8.22 2.32
N LEU A 198 -0.27 7.79 1.16
CA LEU A 198 0.18 8.37 -0.11
C LEU A 198 -0.06 9.88 -0.17
N PRO A 199 -1.25 10.42 0.11
CA PRO A 199 -1.44 11.87 0.18
C PRO A 199 -0.73 12.51 1.39
N ALA A 200 -0.73 11.85 2.56
CA ALA A 200 -0.19 12.43 3.79
C ALA A 200 1.33 12.63 3.74
N CYS A 201 2.10 11.67 3.23
CA CYS A 201 3.56 11.80 3.16
C CYS A 201 4.00 12.94 2.22
N MET A 202 3.28 13.14 1.11
CA MET A 202 3.53 14.27 0.20
C MET A 202 3.16 15.61 0.86
N ALA A 203 2.00 15.66 1.53
CA ALA A 203 1.57 16.87 2.24
C ALA A 203 2.50 17.22 3.40
N LEU A 204 2.98 16.25 4.17
CA LEU A 204 3.97 16.43 5.24
C LEU A 204 5.24 17.12 4.72
N MET A 205 5.71 16.73 3.52
CA MET A 205 6.88 17.34 2.87
C MET A 205 6.58 18.72 2.26
N GLY A 206 5.36 19.25 2.47
CA GLY A 206 4.95 20.60 2.06
C GLY A 206 4.28 20.70 0.70
N ASN A 207 3.99 19.56 0.04
CA ASN A 207 3.26 19.55 -1.23
C ASN A 207 1.76 19.69 -1.01
N VAL A 208 1.05 20.04 -2.08
CA VAL A 208 -0.41 19.99 -2.16
C VAL A 208 -0.82 18.84 -3.06
N VAL A 209 -1.93 18.18 -2.76
CA VAL A 209 -2.26 16.87 -3.29
C VAL A 209 -3.67 16.83 -3.86
N ILE A 210 -3.78 16.29 -5.08
CA ILE A 210 -5.04 15.77 -5.60
C ILE A 210 -5.06 14.27 -5.30
N TRP A 211 -6.03 13.81 -4.52
CA TRP A 211 -6.14 12.42 -4.12
C TRP A 211 -7.35 11.76 -4.79
N LYS A 212 -7.09 10.67 -5.51
CA LYS A 212 -8.11 9.80 -6.11
C LYS A 212 -8.07 8.41 -5.45
N PRO A 213 -8.90 8.16 -4.44
CA PRO A 213 -9.04 6.83 -3.85
C PRO A 213 -9.70 5.85 -4.82
N SER A 214 -9.52 4.56 -4.57
CA SER A 214 -10.32 3.52 -5.23
C SER A 214 -11.80 3.65 -4.89
N ASP A 215 -12.68 3.41 -5.86
CA ASP A 215 -14.14 3.41 -5.67
C ASP A 215 -14.59 2.37 -4.63
N SER A 216 -13.85 1.28 -4.47
CA SER A 216 -14.13 0.25 -3.44
C SER A 216 -13.62 0.62 -2.03
N GLN A 217 -13.01 1.80 -1.86
CA GLN A 217 -12.45 2.25 -0.58
C GLN A 217 -13.03 3.60 -0.12
N VAL A 218 -14.06 4.09 -0.75
CA VAL A 218 -14.61 5.44 -0.49
C VAL A 218 -14.99 5.63 0.98
N TYR A 219 -15.56 4.62 1.64
CA TYR A 219 -16.00 4.74 3.03
C TYR A 219 -14.81 4.96 3.99
N SER A 220 -13.76 4.16 3.88
CA SER A 220 -12.56 4.36 4.72
C SER A 220 -11.81 5.64 4.34
N ALA A 221 -11.78 6.03 3.06
CA ALA A 221 -11.21 7.29 2.61
C ALA A 221 -11.94 8.50 3.23
N LYS A 222 -13.27 8.44 3.36
CA LYS A 222 -14.03 9.45 4.10
C LYS A 222 -13.56 9.58 5.55
N VAL A 223 -13.39 8.46 6.24
CA VAL A 223 -12.93 8.49 7.64
C VAL A 223 -11.53 9.08 7.77
N ILE A 224 -10.64 8.79 6.81
CA ILE A 224 -9.31 9.40 6.75
C ILE A 224 -9.43 10.93 6.59
N MET A 225 -10.31 11.41 5.71
CA MET A 225 -10.52 12.85 5.54
C MET A 225 -11.11 13.50 6.79
N ASP A 226 -12.08 12.86 7.46
CA ASP A 226 -12.60 13.34 8.76
C ASP A 226 -11.44 13.54 9.77
N VAL A 227 -10.50 12.60 9.82
CA VAL A 227 -9.31 12.69 10.70
C VAL A 227 -8.38 13.83 10.28
N PHE A 228 -8.11 13.99 8.99
CA PHE A 228 -7.21 15.04 8.49
C PHE A 228 -7.79 16.43 8.72
N GLU A 229 -9.09 16.62 8.49
CA GLU A 229 -9.79 17.88 8.79
C GLU A 229 -9.76 18.20 10.28
N GLU A 230 -10.06 17.23 11.16
CA GLU A 230 -10.01 17.42 12.63
C GLU A 230 -8.57 17.63 13.15
N ALA A 231 -7.59 17.02 12.50
CA ALA A 231 -6.18 17.24 12.82
C ALA A 231 -5.72 18.64 12.45
N GLY A 232 -6.38 19.30 11.51
CA GLY A 232 -6.11 20.67 11.09
C GLY A 232 -5.34 20.77 9.77
N VAL A 233 -5.44 19.79 8.89
CA VAL A 233 -4.96 19.93 7.50
C VAL A 233 -5.74 21.07 6.84
N PRO A 234 -5.06 22.13 6.34
CA PRO A 234 -5.76 23.29 5.80
C PRO A 234 -6.54 22.99 4.52
N PRO A 235 -7.63 23.74 4.24
CA PRO A 235 -8.34 23.68 2.97
C PRO A 235 -7.41 23.75 1.75
N GLY A 236 -7.66 22.90 0.74
CA GLY A 236 -6.90 22.87 -0.50
C GLY A 236 -5.58 22.11 -0.45
N VAL A 237 -5.05 21.75 0.73
CA VAL A 237 -3.79 20.99 0.85
C VAL A 237 -3.96 19.55 0.33
N ILE A 238 -5.05 18.89 0.71
CA ILE A 238 -5.45 17.58 0.19
C ILE A 238 -6.88 17.71 -0.33
N ASN A 239 -7.05 17.63 -1.65
CA ASN A 239 -8.37 17.60 -2.28
C ASN A 239 -8.68 16.17 -2.72
N VAL A 240 -9.91 15.69 -2.49
CA VAL A 240 -10.33 14.33 -2.83
C VAL A 240 -11.38 14.35 -3.92
N VAL A 241 -11.14 13.59 -4.98
CA VAL A 241 -12.07 13.44 -6.10
C VAL A 241 -12.35 11.96 -6.36
N PHE A 242 -13.63 11.63 -6.48
CA PHE A 242 -14.09 10.29 -6.87
C PHE A 242 -14.69 10.36 -8.29
N GLY A 243 -14.71 9.25 -9.02
CA GLY A 243 -15.32 9.18 -10.34
C GLY A 243 -14.48 8.45 -11.37
N ASP A 244 -14.72 8.74 -12.65
CA ASP A 244 -14.04 8.09 -13.77
C ASP A 244 -12.51 8.26 -13.68
N PRO A 245 -11.75 7.18 -13.47
CA PRO A 245 -10.31 7.26 -13.27
C PRO A 245 -9.56 7.76 -14.51
N VAL A 246 -10.10 7.51 -15.72
CA VAL A 246 -9.47 7.94 -16.96
C VAL A 246 -9.65 9.46 -17.14
N MET A 247 -10.88 9.96 -16.96
CA MET A 247 -11.16 11.41 -17.03
C MET A 247 -10.34 12.17 -15.98
N ILE A 248 -10.32 11.70 -14.72
CA ILE A 248 -9.59 12.37 -13.64
C ILE A 248 -8.09 12.40 -13.97
N SER A 249 -7.50 11.24 -14.32
CA SER A 249 -6.07 11.17 -14.62
C SER A 249 -5.68 12.00 -15.85
N ASN A 250 -6.51 11.98 -16.90
CA ASN A 250 -6.26 12.80 -18.09
C ASN A 250 -6.25 14.30 -17.75
N THR A 251 -7.19 14.76 -16.92
CA THR A 251 -7.27 16.16 -16.50
C THR A 251 -6.06 16.55 -15.64
N VAL A 252 -5.70 15.72 -14.66
CA VAL A 252 -4.55 15.95 -13.77
C VAL A 252 -3.24 15.99 -14.57
N LEU A 253 -3.00 14.99 -15.42
CA LEU A 253 -1.74 14.84 -16.17
C LEU A 253 -1.62 15.80 -17.37
N ALA A 254 -2.68 16.48 -17.77
CA ALA A 254 -2.63 17.55 -18.78
C ALA A 254 -2.14 18.89 -18.20
N SER A 255 -2.19 19.05 -16.87
CA SER A 255 -1.79 20.32 -16.23
C SER A 255 -0.28 20.53 -16.29
N PRO A 256 0.18 21.74 -16.72
CA PRO A 256 1.61 22.07 -16.72
C PRO A 256 2.21 22.15 -15.31
N ASP A 257 1.38 22.29 -14.28
CA ASP A 257 1.76 22.37 -12.87
C ASP A 257 1.81 20.98 -12.19
N PHE A 258 1.59 19.88 -12.92
CA PHE A 258 1.75 18.54 -12.40
C PHE A 258 3.23 18.27 -12.09
N SER A 259 3.55 17.92 -10.83
CA SER A 259 4.92 17.77 -10.35
C SER A 259 5.26 16.37 -9.83
N GLY A 260 4.28 15.49 -9.62
CA GLY A 260 4.57 14.13 -9.19
C GLY A 260 3.35 13.24 -9.04
N LEU A 261 3.57 11.94 -9.27
CA LEU A 261 2.61 10.84 -9.11
C LEU A 261 3.06 9.92 -7.97
N HIS A 262 2.19 9.70 -6.98
CA HIS A 262 2.32 8.64 -5.98
C HIS A 262 1.20 7.63 -6.22
N PHE A 263 1.56 6.45 -6.67
CA PHE A 263 0.62 5.44 -7.17
C PHE A 263 0.78 4.12 -6.41
N THR A 264 -0.33 3.53 -6.01
CA THR A 264 -0.39 2.11 -5.68
C THR A 264 -1.62 1.50 -6.33
N GLY A 265 -1.43 0.45 -7.11
CA GLY A 265 -2.51 -0.19 -7.87
C GLY A 265 -2.02 -1.21 -8.89
N SER A 266 -2.78 -1.44 -9.96
CA SER A 266 -2.40 -2.43 -10.97
C SER A 266 -1.20 -1.99 -11.80
N THR A 267 -0.32 -2.93 -12.12
CA THR A 267 0.85 -2.73 -12.99
C THR A 267 0.48 -2.16 -14.36
N TYR A 268 -0.64 -2.62 -14.94
CA TYR A 268 -1.12 -2.11 -16.23
C TYR A 268 -1.43 -0.61 -16.16
N VAL A 269 -2.21 -0.19 -15.15
CA VAL A 269 -2.57 1.23 -14.98
C VAL A 269 -1.33 2.09 -14.75
N PHE A 270 -0.37 1.60 -13.95
CA PHE A 270 0.87 2.32 -13.70
C PHE A 270 1.70 2.54 -14.97
N LYS A 271 1.84 1.50 -15.80
CA LYS A 271 2.52 1.58 -17.10
C LYS A 271 1.84 2.61 -18.02
N GLU A 272 0.49 2.65 -18.07
CA GLU A 272 -0.25 3.63 -18.88
C GLU A 272 -0.10 5.07 -18.34
N LEU A 273 -0.15 5.28 -17.02
CA LEU A 273 0.10 6.60 -16.43
C LEU A 273 1.53 7.08 -16.71
N TRP A 274 2.51 6.20 -16.57
CA TRP A 274 3.92 6.53 -16.87
C TRP A 274 4.09 6.94 -18.33
N LYS A 275 3.50 6.17 -19.24
CA LYS A 275 3.50 6.49 -20.68
C LYS A 275 2.86 7.85 -20.95
N GLN A 276 1.72 8.15 -20.32
CA GLN A 276 1.03 9.44 -20.47
C GLN A 276 1.90 10.59 -19.94
N ILE A 277 2.53 10.44 -18.79
CA ILE A 277 3.48 11.42 -18.23
C ILE A 277 4.64 11.65 -19.21
N GLY A 278 5.21 10.58 -19.77
CA GLY A 278 6.29 10.67 -20.76
C GLY A 278 5.87 11.42 -22.03
N ASN A 279 4.66 11.16 -22.52
CA ASN A 279 4.12 11.86 -23.71
C ASN A 279 3.89 13.36 -23.46
N ASN A 280 3.58 13.75 -22.22
CA ASN A 280 3.32 15.13 -21.83
C ASN A 280 4.57 15.87 -21.32
N ILE A 281 5.74 15.26 -21.32
CA ILE A 281 6.95 15.78 -20.68
C ILE A 281 7.33 17.21 -21.08
N HIS A 282 7.04 17.61 -22.32
CA HIS A 282 7.33 18.96 -22.81
C HIS A 282 6.40 20.04 -22.29
N ASN A 283 5.26 19.66 -21.70
CA ASN A 283 4.25 20.58 -21.17
C ASN A 283 4.49 20.95 -19.70
N TYR A 284 5.24 20.13 -18.98
CA TYR A 284 5.44 20.32 -17.53
C TYR A 284 6.51 21.37 -17.23
N LYS A 285 6.27 22.17 -16.19
CA LYS A 285 7.22 23.16 -15.65
C LYS A 285 8.47 22.50 -15.07
N THR A 286 8.31 21.30 -14.52
CA THR A 286 9.40 20.50 -13.89
C THR A 286 9.32 19.06 -14.38
N TYR A 287 10.40 18.29 -14.23
CA TYR A 287 10.33 16.84 -14.43
C TYR A 287 9.56 16.20 -13.27
N PRO A 288 8.38 15.61 -13.51
CA PRO A 288 7.57 15.02 -12.46
C PRO A 288 8.27 13.86 -11.75
N ARG A 289 8.08 13.74 -10.45
CA ARG A 289 8.49 12.55 -9.71
C ARG A 289 7.45 11.46 -9.92
N ILE A 290 7.89 10.23 -10.13
CA ILE A 290 7.01 9.07 -10.28
C ILE A 290 7.45 8.05 -9.24
N VAL A 291 6.52 7.71 -8.34
CA VAL A 291 6.67 6.66 -7.33
C VAL A 291 5.50 5.71 -7.48
N GLY A 292 5.78 4.44 -7.67
CA GLY A 292 4.76 3.42 -7.89
C GLY A 292 5.04 2.13 -7.15
N GLU A 293 4.01 1.62 -6.51
CA GLU A 293 3.92 0.26 -5.99
C GLU A 293 2.80 -0.47 -6.73
N THR A 294 3.10 -1.62 -7.30
CA THR A 294 2.17 -2.32 -8.16
C THR A 294 2.00 -3.79 -7.73
N GLY A 295 1.62 -4.66 -8.66
CA GLY A 295 1.35 -6.06 -8.38
C GLY A 295 2.56 -6.86 -7.91
N GLY A 296 2.29 -8.07 -7.46
CA GLY A 296 3.26 -9.06 -7.05
C GLY A 296 2.88 -10.47 -7.49
N LYS A 297 3.86 -11.35 -7.59
CA LYS A 297 3.69 -12.80 -7.74
C LYS A 297 4.62 -13.49 -6.75
N ASP A 298 4.30 -13.29 -5.49
CA ASP A 298 5.20 -13.51 -4.39
C ASP A 298 5.33 -14.99 -4.06
N PHE A 299 6.53 -15.39 -3.67
CA PHE A 299 6.90 -16.77 -3.55
C PHE A 299 7.23 -17.21 -2.12
N ILE A 300 7.00 -18.50 -1.87
CA ILE A 300 7.59 -19.25 -0.76
C ILE A 300 8.47 -20.35 -1.36
N VAL A 301 9.72 -20.42 -0.94
CA VAL A 301 10.61 -21.55 -1.25
C VAL A 301 11.00 -22.25 0.04
N ALA A 302 10.68 -23.53 0.16
CA ALA A 302 11.15 -24.34 1.26
C ALA A 302 12.39 -25.14 0.83
N HIS A 303 13.46 -25.09 1.63
CA HIS A 303 14.60 -26.01 1.49
C HIS A 303 14.30 -27.35 2.18
N ARG A 304 14.93 -28.43 1.76
CA ARG A 304 14.73 -29.78 2.32
C ARG A 304 14.94 -29.88 3.84
N SER A 305 15.62 -28.93 4.45
CA SER A 305 15.85 -28.84 5.90
C SER A 305 14.77 -28.07 6.65
N ALA A 306 13.79 -27.50 5.96
CA ALA A 306 12.74 -26.71 6.60
C ALA A 306 11.80 -27.59 7.44
N ASN A 307 11.11 -26.96 8.39
CA ASN A 307 10.06 -27.62 9.16
C ASN A 307 8.73 -27.58 8.39
N ALA A 308 8.14 -28.73 8.09
CA ALA A 308 6.92 -28.84 7.29
C ALA A 308 5.73 -28.07 7.86
N LYS A 309 5.55 -28.02 9.21
CA LYS A 309 4.43 -27.27 9.84
C LYS A 309 4.65 -25.75 9.73
N GLN A 310 5.89 -25.27 9.85
CA GLN A 310 6.20 -23.85 9.62
C GLN A 310 5.97 -23.46 8.18
N VAL A 311 6.34 -24.29 7.20
CA VAL A 311 6.07 -24.08 5.77
C VAL A 311 4.58 -24.01 5.52
N ALA A 312 3.79 -24.94 6.03
CA ALA A 312 2.34 -24.95 5.90
C ALA A 312 1.70 -23.69 6.51
N THR A 313 2.16 -23.28 7.68
CA THR A 313 1.67 -22.04 8.35
C THR A 313 2.01 -20.79 7.53
N ALA A 314 3.22 -20.70 6.95
CA ALA A 314 3.60 -19.61 6.06
C ALA A 314 2.73 -19.56 4.80
N ILE A 315 2.38 -20.72 4.23
CA ILE A 315 1.43 -20.82 3.13
C ILE A 315 0.03 -20.37 3.57
N SER A 316 -0.51 -20.93 4.64
CA SER A 316 -1.87 -20.67 5.11
C SER A 316 -2.11 -19.19 5.46
N ARG A 317 -1.17 -18.55 6.14
CA ARG A 317 -1.24 -17.12 6.44
C ARG A 317 -0.86 -16.27 5.23
N GLY A 318 0.24 -16.59 4.55
CA GLY A 318 0.75 -15.78 3.44
C GLY A 318 -0.19 -15.70 2.26
N ALA A 319 -0.90 -16.80 1.94
CA ALA A 319 -1.80 -16.87 0.78
C ALA A 319 -3.23 -16.42 1.09
N PHE A 320 -3.72 -16.61 2.31
CA PHE A 320 -5.17 -16.53 2.57
C PHE A 320 -5.60 -15.40 3.50
N GLU A 321 -4.68 -14.80 4.28
CA GLU A 321 -5.02 -13.57 5.01
C GLU A 321 -5.57 -12.51 4.05
N PHE A 322 -6.68 -11.88 4.43
CA PHE A 322 -7.42 -10.94 3.59
C PHE A 322 -7.71 -11.49 2.19
N GLN A 323 -8.06 -12.79 2.09
CA GLN A 323 -8.40 -13.48 0.84
C GLN A 323 -7.32 -13.34 -0.25
N GLY A 324 -6.04 -13.26 0.12
CA GLY A 324 -4.95 -13.07 -0.83
C GLY A 324 -4.95 -11.75 -1.60
N GLN A 325 -5.73 -10.76 -1.15
CA GLN A 325 -5.84 -9.45 -1.80
C GLN A 325 -4.76 -8.47 -1.29
N LYS A 326 -3.55 -8.96 -1.16
CA LYS A 326 -2.35 -8.18 -0.83
C LYS A 326 -1.39 -8.26 -2.01
N CYS A 327 -0.77 -7.15 -2.36
CA CYS A 327 0.30 -7.16 -3.36
C CYS A 327 1.45 -8.11 -2.97
N SER A 328 1.64 -8.33 -1.67
CA SER A 328 2.65 -9.21 -1.06
C SER A 328 2.14 -10.61 -0.68
N ALA A 329 0.91 -11.00 -1.06
CA ALA A 329 0.37 -12.31 -0.72
C ALA A 329 1.16 -13.43 -1.41
N ALA A 330 1.47 -14.50 -0.66
CA ALA A 330 2.04 -15.70 -1.26
C ALA A 330 1.07 -16.30 -2.29
N SER A 331 1.47 -16.37 -3.54
CA SER A 331 0.61 -16.84 -4.62
C SER A 331 1.24 -17.99 -5.40
N ARG A 332 2.51 -18.31 -5.13
CA ARG A 332 3.22 -19.51 -5.61
C ARG A 332 4.14 -20.05 -4.53
N ALA A 333 4.27 -21.37 -4.46
CA ALA A 333 5.17 -22.02 -3.52
C ALA A 333 5.94 -23.16 -4.19
N TYR A 334 7.19 -23.33 -3.77
CA TYR A 334 8.11 -24.37 -4.24
C TYR A 334 8.49 -25.22 -3.06
N ILE A 335 8.02 -26.48 -3.05
CA ILE A 335 8.14 -27.38 -1.91
C ILE A 335 8.97 -28.60 -2.32
N PRO A 336 10.03 -28.97 -1.56
CA PRO A 336 10.85 -30.13 -1.87
C PRO A 336 10.08 -31.43 -1.62
N SER A 337 10.37 -32.44 -2.41
CA SER A 337 9.68 -33.73 -2.40
C SER A 337 9.69 -34.44 -1.04
N ASN A 338 10.78 -34.30 -0.26
CA ASN A 338 10.89 -34.91 1.07
C ASN A 338 9.95 -34.28 2.13
N LEU A 339 9.46 -33.05 1.91
CA LEU A 339 8.54 -32.39 2.85
C LEU A 339 7.09 -32.37 2.35
N TRP A 340 6.86 -32.72 1.08
CA TRP A 340 5.60 -32.49 0.41
C TRP A 340 4.39 -33.12 1.10
N GLU A 341 4.46 -34.39 1.46
CA GLU A 341 3.30 -35.10 2.03
C GLU A 341 2.88 -34.52 3.38
N ASP A 342 3.83 -34.10 4.22
CA ASP A 342 3.52 -33.45 5.49
C ASP A 342 2.99 -32.03 5.28
N VAL A 343 3.61 -31.23 4.40
CA VAL A 343 3.13 -29.88 4.07
C VAL A 343 1.72 -29.94 3.49
N LYS A 344 1.47 -30.84 2.52
CA LYS A 344 0.16 -31.07 1.94
C LYS A 344 -0.90 -31.36 3.00
N ARG A 345 -0.61 -32.28 3.90
CA ARG A 345 -1.52 -32.66 5.00
C ARG A 345 -1.85 -31.45 5.89
N TYR A 346 -0.85 -30.71 6.36
CA TYR A 346 -1.04 -29.55 7.22
C TYR A 346 -1.79 -28.40 6.52
N VAL A 347 -1.48 -28.11 5.26
CA VAL A 347 -2.19 -27.07 4.49
C VAL A 347 -3.67 -27.44 4.30
N ILE A 348 -3.98 -28.71 3.98
CA ILE A 348 -5.36 -29.18 3.84
C ILE A 348 -6.10 -29.08 5.18
N GLU A 349 -5.47 -29.46 6.30
CA GLU A 349 -6.05 -29.34 7.64
C GLU A 349 -6.34 -27.87 7.98
N ASP A 350 -5.38 -26.96 7.76
CA ASP A 350 -5.54 -25.54 8.02
C ASP A 350 -6.70 -24.96 7.18
N VAL A 351 -6.70 -25.18 5.86
CA VAL A 351 -7.72 -24.63 4.94
C VAL A 351 -9.12 -25.15 5.26
N LYS A 352 -9.26 -26.44 5.58
CA LYS A 352 -10.56 -27.01 6.02
C LYS A 352 -11.05 -26.46 7.35
N SER A 353 -10.18 -25.93 8.18
CA SER A 353 -10.53 -25.31 9.46
C SER A 353 -11.03 -23.86 9.32
N PHE A 354 -10.76 -23.20 8.19
CA PHE A 354 -11.15 -21.81 8.00
C PHE A 354 -12.66 -21.68 7.88
N LYS A 355 -13.21 -20.77 8.68
CA LYS A 355 -14.59 -20.32 8.51
C LYS A 355 -14.62 -19.13 7.55
N MET A 356 -15.65 -19.08 6.71
CA MET A 356 -15.84 -18.03 5.71
C MET A 356 -17.22 -17.38 5.87
N GLY A 357 -17.26 -16.05 5.87
CA GLY A 357 -18.50 -15.29 6.01
C GLY A 357 -18.29 -13.80 6.21
N SER A 358 -19.29 -13.15 6.83
CA SER A 358 -19.24 -11.73 7.15
C SER A 358 -18.14 -11.42 8.18
N PRO A 359 -17.41 -10.28 8.06
CA PRO A 359 -16.43 -9.85 9.06
C PRO A 359 -17.06 -9.49 10.42
N GLU A 360 -18.38 -9.30 10.50
CA GLU A 360 -19.10 -9.13 11.77
C GLU A 360 -18.98 -10.36 12.67
N ASP A 361 -19.03 -11.56 12.09
CA ASP A 361 -18.71 -12.79 12.81
C ASP A 361 -17.19 -12.97 12.89
N MET A 362 -16.63 -12.57 14.03
CA MET A 362 -15.18 -12.64 14.28
C MET A 362 -14.61 -14.07 14.39
N SER A 363 -15.42 -15.11 14.17
CA SER A 363 -14.93 -16.48 13.97
C SER A 363 -14.51 -16.76 12.51
N ASN A 364 -14.87 -15.87 11.57
CA ASN A 364 -14.52 -16.00 10.18
C ASN A 364 -13.08 -15.53 9.92
N PHE A 365 -12.24 -16.42 9.46
CA PHE A 365 -10.89 -16.09 9.00
C PHE A 365 -10.91 -15.52 7.59
N ILE A 366 -11.78 -16.06 6.72
CA ILE A 366 -11.96 -15.68 5.32
C ILE A 366 -13.26 -14.88 5.18
N THR A 367 -13.21 -13.82 4.38
CA THR A 367 -14.38 -13.01 4.04
C THR A 367 -14.53 -12.89 2.51
N ALA A 368 -15.27 -11.90 1.99
CA ALA A 368 -15.49 -11.76 0.55
C ALA A 368 -14.32 -11.07 -0.17
N VAL A 369 -14.10 -11.39 -1.45
CA VAL A 369 -13.24 -10.59 -2.33
C VAL A 369 -13.95 -9.31 -2.74
N ILE A 370 -13.20 -8.32 -3.22
CA ILE A 370 -13.61 -6.91 -3.22
C ILE A 370 -14.82 -6.57 -4.11
N HIS A 371 -14.98 -7.18 -5.27
CA HIS A 371 -16.07 -6.88 -6.20
C HIS A 371 -16.30 -8.02 -7.21
N GLU A 372 -17.40 -7.95 -7.94
CA GLU A 372 -17.82 -8.97 -8.91
C GLU A 372 -16.76 -9.28 -9.97
N GLY A 373 -16.09 -8.27 -10.51
CA GLY A 373 -15.03 -8.50 -11.50
C GLY A 373 -13.84 -9.30 -10.96
N SER A 374 -13.48 -9.11 -9.67
CA SER A 374 -12.47 -9.95 -9.00
C SER A 374 -12.97 -11.36 -8.80
N PHE A 375 -14.22 -11.52 -8.38
CA PHE A 375 -14.85 -12.82 -8.21
C PHE A 375 -14.88 -13.62 -9.53
N ASP A 376 -15.39 -13.02 -10.62
CA ASP A 376 -15.53 -13.68 -11.92
C ASP A 376 -14.16 -14.05 -12.52
N LYS A 377 -13.16 -13.19 -12.34
CA LYS A 377 -11.78 -13.51 -12.73
C LYS A 377 -11.27 -14.74 -11.97
N LEU A 378 -11.42 -14.78 -10.66
CA LEU A 378 -10.95 -15.91 -9.83
C LEU A 378 -11.69 -17.21 -10.16
N ALA A 379 -13.01 -17.16 -10.29
CA ALA A 379 -13.83 -18.30 -10.69
C ALA A 379 -13.35 -18.91 -12.03
N LYS A 380 -13.07 -18.06 -13.02
CA LYS A 380 -12.53 -18.49 -14.31
C LYS A 380 -11.20 -19.24 -14.19
N TYR A 381 -10.27 -18.76 -13.35
CA TYR A 381 -8.98 -19.45 -13.17
C TYR A 381 -9.11 -20.75 -12.37
N ILE A 382 -10.03 -20.79 -11.39
CA ILE A 382 -10.33 -22.01 -10.63
C ILE A 382 -10.95 -23.07 -11.55
N ASP A 383 -11.91 -22.71 -12.39
CA ASP A 383 -12.54 -23.63 -13.35
C ASP A 383 -11.55 -24.07 -14.43
N GLY A 384 -10.66 -23.17 -14.86
CA GLY A 384 -9.55 -23.53 -15.73
C GLY A 384 -8.64 -24.61 -15.12
N ALA A 385 -8.29 -24.45 -13.84
CA ALA A 385 -7.46 -25.44 -13.15
C ALA A 385 -8.18 -26.79 -12.93
N LYS A 386 -9.50 -26.79 -12.72
CA LYS A 386 -10.29 -28.03 -12.64
C LYS A 386 -10.31 -28.83 -13.95
N ALA A 387 -10.24 -28.14 -15.08
CA ALA A 387 -10.32 -28.72 -16.41
C ALA A 387 -8.95 -29.11 -16.99
N ASP A 388 -7.84 -28.70 -16.38
CA ASP A 388 -6.49 -28.84 -16.90
C ASP A 388 -5.77 -30.05 -16.30
N SER A 389 -5.18 -30.87 -17.14
CA SER A 389 -4.41 -32.07 -16.71
C SER A 389 -3.09 -31.73 -16.02
N ASP A 390 -2.57 -30.51 -16.20
CA ASP A 390 -1.32 -30.05 -15.58
C ASP A 390 -1.55 -29.52 -14.14
N ALA A 391 -2.80 -29.47 -13.67
CA ALA A 391 -3.19 -28.91 -12.38
C ALA A 391 -4.14 -29.82 -11.60
N GLU A 392 -3.96 -29.89 -10.28
CA GLU A 392 -4.84 -30.57 -9.34
C GLU A 392 -5.24 -29.58 -8.23
N ILE A 393 -6.54 -29.41 -7.99
CA ILE A 393 -7.03 -28.69 -6.81
C ILE A 393 -7.12 -29.67 -5.64
N ILE A 394 -6.23 -29.54 -4.66
CA ILE A 394 -6.16 -30.46 -3.51
C ILE A 394 -7.09 -30.05 -2.36
N VAL A 395 -7.52 -28.79 -2.31
CA VAL A 395 -8.50 -28.26 -1.33
C VAL A 395 -9.10 -26.96 -1.83
N GLY A 396 -10.36 -26.68 -1.49
CA GLY A 396 -11.11 -25.52 -1.95
C GLY A 396 -11.70 -25.70 -3.34
N GLY A 397 -11.76 -24.62 -4.11
CA GLY A 397 -12.23 -24.64 -5.50
C GLY A 397 -13.71 -24.30 -5.67
N ASN A 398 -14.46 -24.02 -4.59
CA ASN A 398 -15.85 -23.59 -4.69
C ASN A 398 -15.96 -22.07 -4.49
N TYR A 399 -17.06 -21.51 -4.98
CA TYR A 399 -17.33 -20.08 -4.88
C TYR A 399 -18.84 -19.80 -4.96
N ASP A 400 -19.27 -18.71 -4.31
CA ASP A 400 -20.66 -18.27 -4.33
C ASP A 400 -20.75 -16.74 -4.27
N LYS A 401 -21.55 -16.14 -5.17
CA LYS A 401 -21.84 -14.70 -5.18
C LYS A 401 -23.32 -14.37 -4.93
N SER A 402 -24.09 -15.27 -4.37
CA SER A 402 -25.53 -15.04 -4.12
C SER A 402 -25.81 -13.93 -3.12
N LYS A 403 -24.95 -13.77 -2.11
CA LYS A 403 -25.02 -12.74 -1.07
C LYS A 403 -23.80 -11.80 -1.09
N GLY A 404 -22.61 -12.38 -1.13
CA GLY A 404 -21.34 -11.69 -1.18
C GLY A 404 -20.38 -12.43 -2.12
N TYR A 405 -19.26 -11.81 -2.45
CA TYR A 405 -18.28 -12.35 -3.40
C TYR A 405 -17.34 -13.35 -2.70
N PHE A 406 -17.86 -14.52 -2.31
CA PHE A 406 -17.12 -15.52 -1.55
C PHE A 406 -16.40 -16.53 -2.45
N ILE A 407 -15.08 -16.65 -2.27
CA ILE A 407 -14.21 -17.62 -2.92
C ILE A 407 -13.55 -18.46 -1.84
N GLU A 408 -13.68 -19.79 -1.91
CA GLU A 408 -12.95 -20.66 -0.98
C GLU A 408 -11.45 -20.55 -1.18
N PRO A 409 -10.65 -20.54 -0.09
CA PRO A 409 -9.21 -20.71 -0.16
C PRO A 409 -8.87 -21.94 -0.98
N THR A 410 -8.15 -21.73 -2.09
CA THR A 410 -7.91 -22.76 -3.11
C THR A 410 -6.43 -23.02 -3.25
N VAL A 411 -6.04 -24.30 -3.11
CA VAL A 411 -4.67 -24.76 -3.32
C VAL A 411 -4.60 -25.62 -4.57
N ILE A 412 -3.83 -25.15 -5.54
CA ILE A 412 -3.54 -25.83 -6.79
C ILE A 412 -2.15 -26.45 -6.69
N VAL A 413 -1.98 -27.68 -7.12
CA VAL A 413 -0.67 -28.34 -7.31
C VAL A 413 -0.46 -28.53 -8.81
N THR A 414 0.74 -28.24 -9.28
CA THR A 414 1.07 -28.38 -10.70
C THR A 414 2.41 -29.09 -10.91
N SER A 415 2.49 -29.88 -11.97
CA SER A 415 3.75 -30.42 -12.47
C SER A 415 4.49 -29.46 -13.42
N ASN A 416 3.79 -28.41 -13.90
CA ASN A 416 4.32 -27.38 -14.79
C ASN A 416 4.75 -26.15 -14.00
N PRO A 417 6.07 -25.90 -13.80
CA PRO A 417 6.55 -24.77 -13.01
C PRO A 417 6.21 -23.40 -13.62
N LYS A 418 5.78 -23.36 -14.89
CA LYS A 418 5.32 -22.14 -15.58
C LYS A 418 3.80 -22.18 -15.85
N TYR A 419 3.07 -22.94 -15.07
CA TYR A 419 1.61 -22.96 -15.14
C TYR A 419 1.04 -21.56 -15.00
N THR A 420 -0.07 -21.26 -15.67
CA THR A 420 -0.61 -19.89 -15.74
C THR A 420 -0.80 -19.25 -14.37
N THR A 421 -1.24 -20.01 -13.35
CA THR A 421 -1.44 -19.49 -12.00
C THR A 421 -0.14 -19.39 -11.19
N MET A 422 1.00 -19.91 -11.67
CA MET A 422 2.34 -19.62 -11.14
C MET A 422 2.88 -18.27 -11.64
N CYS A 423 2.43 -17.80 -12.81
CA CYS A 423 2.97 -16.61 -13.48
C CYS A 423 2.08 -15.37 -13.32
N THR A 424 0.74 -15.57 -13.37
CA THR A 424 -0.24 -14.48 -13.40
C THR A 424 -0.68 -14.08 -11.99
N GLU A 425 -0.70 -12.79 -11.70
CA GLU A 425 -1.26 -12.25 -10.46
C GLU A 425 -2.79 -12.35 -10.47
N LEU A 426 -3.35 -13.17 -9.59
CA LEU A 426 -4.80 -13.36 -9.47
C LEU A 426 -5.45 -12.38 -8.49
N PHE A 427 -4.74 -12.00 -7.44
CA PHE A 427 -5.19 -11.11 -6.37
C PHE A 427 -6.42 -11.65 -5.63
N GLY A 428 -6.33 -12.90 -5.20
CA GLY A 428 -7.40 -13.63 -4.53
C GLY A 428 -6.88 -14.84 -3.78
N PRO A 429 -7.77 -15.61 -3.10
CA PRO A 429 -7.37 -16.70 -2.21
C PRO A 429 -6.99 -17.97 -2.97
N VAL A 430 -6.04 -17.86 -3.88
CA VAL A 430 -5.55 -18.96 -4.72
C VAL A 430 -4.03 -19.00 -4.68
N ILE A 431 -3.46 -20.13 -4.25
CA ILE A 431 -2.03 -20.38 -4.30
C ILE A 431 -1.75 -21.61 -5.16
N THR A 432 -0.65 -21.57 -5.91
CA THR A 432 -0.19 -22.69 -6.72
C THR A 432 1.13 -23.21 -6.19
N ILE A 433 1.21 -24.52 -5.99
CA ILE A 433 2.38 -25.23 -5.45
C ILE A 433 3.03 -26.06 -6.55
N TYR A 434 4.34 -25.89 -6.71
CA TYR A 434 5.19 -26.75 -7.51
C TYR A 434 6.07 -27.59 -6.57
N VAL A 435 5.99 -28.91 -6.71
CA VAL A 435 6.81 -29.84 -5.94
C VAL A 435 8.08 -30.15 -6.72
N TYR A 436 9.23 -29.84 -6.14
CA TYR A 436 10.51 -30.05 -6.79
C TYR A 436 11.32 -31.17 -6.10
N ASP A 437 12.23 -31.83 -6.86
CA ASP A 437 13.19 -32.79 -6.32
C ASP A 437 14.10 -32.12 -5.29
N GLU A 438 14.11 -32.62 -4.04
CA GLU A 438 14.86 -32.04 -2.92
C GLU A 438 16.38 -31.87 -3.17
N HIS A 439 16.93 -32.50 -4.19
CA HIS A 439 18.32 -32.37 -4.62
C HIS A 439 18.53 -31.27 -5.67
N LYS A 440 17.46 -30.66 -6.20
CA LYS A 440 17.49 -29.62 -7.24
C LYS A 440 17.18 -28.22 -6.70
N TYR A 441 17.70 -27.90 -5.53
CA TYR A 441 17.43 -26.60 -4.88
C TYR A 441 17.94 -25.41 -5.71
N VAL A 442 19.18 -25.48 -6.20
CA VAL A 442 19.82 -24.39 -6.96
C VAL A 442 19.09 -24.13 -8.27
N GLU A 443 18.73 -25.18 -9.00
CA GLU A 443 17.96 -25.08 -10.22
C GLU A 443 16.56 -24.51 -9.96
N THR A 444 15.97 -24.86 -8.81
CA THR A 444 14.68 -24.32 -8.39
C THR A 444 14.77 -22.83 -8.07
N LEU A 445 15.83 -22.34 -7.41
CA LEU A 445 16.04 -20.91 -7.19
C LEU A 445 16.09 -20.12 -8.51
N LYS A 446 16.78 -20.64 -9.52
CA LYS A 446 16.80 -20.05 -10.86
C LYS A 446 15.40 -20.03 -11.48
N LEU A 447 14.65 -21.13 -11.35
CA LEU A 447 13.28 -21.19 -11.82
C LEU A 447 12.38 -20.16 -11.13
N VAL A 448 12.52 -19.96 -9.82
CA VAL A 448 11.78 -18.92 -9.04
C VAL A 448 12.02 -17.53 -9.61
N ASP A 449 13.28 -17.20 -9.92
CA ASP A 449 13.65 -15.90 -10.49
C ASP A 449 13.05 -15.66 -11.89
N GLU A 450 12.97 -16.71 -12.71
CA GLU A 450 12.56 -16.64 -14.12
C GLU A 450 11.04 -16.83 -14.34
N THR A 451 10.27 -17.19 -13.31
CA THR A 451 8.84 -17.55 -13.48
C THR A 451 7.95 -16.32 -13.65
N SER A 452 8.33 -15.16 -13.11
CA SER A 452 7.45 -13.98 -13.08
C SER A 452 8.23 -12.69 -13.37
N GLU A 453 7.55 -11.73 -14.00
CA GLU A 453 8.07 -10.37 -14.20
C GLU A 453 8.10 -9.52 -12.90
N TYR A 454 7.46 -9.97 -11.83
CA TYR A 454 7.35 -9.27 -10.56
C TYR A 454 8.53 -9.54 -9.64
N ALA A 455 8.81 -8.59 -8.74
CA ALA A 455 9.82 -8.71 -7.71
C ALA A 455 9.43 -7.89 -6.45
N LEU A 456 8.27 -8.19 -5.87
CA LEU A 456 7.79 -7.48 -4.68
C LEU A 456 8.29 -8.14 -3.41
N THR A 457 7.80 -9.33 -3.08
CA THR A 457 8.21 -10.05 -1.89
C THR A 457 8.54 -11.52 -2.17
N GLY A 458 9.29 -12.13 -1.25
CA GLY A 458 9.58 -13.54 -1.30
C GLY A 458 10.05 -14.06 0.06
N ALA A 459 9.84 -15.35 0.31
CA ALA A 459 10.23 -16.00 1.56
C ALA A 459 10.99 -17.31 1.30
N ILE A 460 12.03 -17.52 2.11
CA ILE A 460 12.79 -18.76 2.17
C ILE A 460 12.62 -19.40 3.54
N LEU A 461 12.23 -20.65 3.59
CA LEU A 461 12.17 -21.43 4.82
C LEU A 461 13.26 -22.50 4.81
N SER A 462 14.17 -22.44 5.76
CA SER A 462 15.32 -23.37 5.86
C SER A 462 15.90 -23.36 7.28
N ALA A 463 16.36 -24.50 7.75
CA ALA A 463 17.21 -24.62 8.92
C ALA A 463 18.72 -24.57 8.57
N ASP A 464 19.06 -24.63 7.29
CA ASP A 464 20.43 -24.63 6.78
C ASP A 464 20.87 -23.21 6.39
N ARG A 465 21.88 -22.67 7.10
CA ARG A 465 22.43 -21.32 6.84
C ARG A 465 23.08 -21.17 5.47
N TYR A 466 23.67 -22.24 4.93
CA TYR A 466 24.29 -22.19 3.60
C TYR A 466 23.22 -22.13 2.51
N ALA A 467 22.12 -22.86 2.65
CA ALA A 467 20.98 -22.78 1.74
C ALA A 467 20.30 -21.40 1.78
N ILE A 468 20.23 -20.76 2.95
CA ILE A 468 19.73 -19.39 3.11
C ILE A 468 20.65 -18.38 2.36
N ASP A 469 21.96 -18.50 2.54
CA ASP A 469 22.95 -17.63 1.88
C ASP A 469 22.89 -17.80 0.35
N GLU A 470 22.82 -19.03 -0.13
CA GLU A 470 22.68 -19.36 -1.55
C GLU A 470 21.41 -18.76 -2.15
N ALA A 471 20.24 -18.93 -1.48
CA ALA A 471 18.98 -18.34 -1.92
C ALA A 471 19.02 -16.81 -1.92
N THR A 472 19.62 -16.21 -0.88
CA THR A 472 19.74 -14.74 -0.77
C THR A 472 20.54 -14.16 -1.94
N LYS A 473 21.59 -14.85 -2.37
CA LYS A 473 22.40 -14.44 -3.54
C LYS A 473 21.67 -14.70 -4.85
N ALA A 474 21.09 -15.88 -5.01
CA ALA A 474 20.41 -16.27 -6.26
C ALA A 474 19.17 -15.39 -6.55
N LEU A 475 18.44 -14.99 -5.52
CA LEU A 475 17.18 -14.26 -5.60
C LEU A 475 17.29 -12.76 -5.29
N GLN A 476 18.49 -12.18 -5.33
CA GLN A 476 18.74 -10.78 -4.98
C GLN A 476 17.88 -9.77 -5.77
N ASN A 477 17.46 -10.12 -6.98
CA ASN A 477 16.61 -9.29 -7.83
C ASN A 477 15.15 -9.75 -7.90
N SER A 478 14.78 -10.82 -7.16
CA SER A 478 13.45 -11.45 -7.24
C SER A 478 12.47 -10.91 -6.19
N ALA A 479 12.94 -10.11 -5.24
CA ALA A 479 12.11 -9.51 -4.20
C ALA A 479 12.72 -8.21 -3.68
N GLY A 480 11.89 -7.18 -3.52
CA GLY A 480 12.27 -5.94 -2.83
C GLY A 480 12.26 -6.12 -1.30
N ASN A 481 11.33 -6.93 -0.78
CA ASN A 481 11.32 -7.37 0.61
C ASN A 481 11.50 -8.90 0.67
N PHE A 482 12.58 -9.34 1.30
CA PHE A 482 13.00 -10.74 1.34
C PHE A 482 12.94 -11.25 2.80
N TYR A 483 12.19 -12.33 3.01
CA TYR A 483 11.92 -12.90 4.34
C TYR A 483 12.60 -14.24 4.52
N ILE A 484 13.13 -14.47 5.70
CA ILE A 484 13.77 -15.74 6.08
C ILE A 484 12.99 -16.35 7.24
N ASN A 485 12.50 -17.58 7.06
CA ASN A 485 11.71 -18.31 8.05
C ASN A 485 10.43 -17.59 8.50
N ASP A 486 9.82 -16.82 7.59
CA ASP A 486 8.54 -16.16 7.78
C ASP A 486 7.71 -16.24 6.49
N LYS A 487 6.45 -15.79 6.52
CA LYS A 487 5.63 -15.59 5.33
C LYS A 487 6.09 -14.32 4.57
N PRO A 488 5.85 -14.20 3.26
CA PRO A 488 6.34 -13.06 2.46
C PRO A 488 5.50 -11.78 2.61
N THR A 489 4.69 -11.64 3.63
CA THR A 489 3.77 -10.50 3.84
C THR A 489 3.75 -10.07 5.30
N GLY A 490 3.29 -8.82 5.55
CA GLY A 490 3.15 -8.27 6.89
C GLY A 490 4.33 -7.38 7.30
N ALA A 491 4.88 -6.60 6.35
CA ALA A 491 5.87 -5.57 6.64
C ALA A 491 5.32 -4.57 7.67
N VAL A 492 6.18 -4.14 8.59
CA VAL A 492 5.87 -3.17 9.64
C VAL A 492 6.66 -1.90 9.38
N VAL A 493 5.98 -0.75 9.39
CA VAL A 493 6.60 0.57 9.19
C VAL A 493 7.71 0.80 10.21
N GLY A 494 8.84 1.32 9.76
CA GLY A 494 10.02 1.51 10.60
C GLY A 494 10.89 0.26 10.80
N GLN A 495 10.38 -0.94 10.43
CA GLN A 495 11.11 -2.20 10.54
C GLN A 495 11.45 -2.79 9.17
N GLN A 496 10.48 -2.85 8.25
CA GLN A 496 10.67 -3.31 6.88
C GLN A 496 10.10 -2.28 5.91
N PRO A 497 10.86 -1.26 5.50
CA PRO A 497 10.43 -0.34 4.43
C PRO A 497 10.02 -1.11 3.19
N PHE A 498 8.83 -0.79 2.68
CA PHE A 498 8.16 -1.64 1.71
C PHE A 498 8.31 -1.12 0.28
N GLY A 499 8.64 -2.02 -0.65
CA GLY A 499 8.72 -1.70 -2.07
C GLY A 499 9.32 -2.82 -2.88
N GLY A 500 8.89 -2.91 -4.14
CA GLY A 500 9.32 -3.93 -5.10
C GLY A 500 10.03 -3.36 -6.32
N ALA A 501 10.83 -4.21 -6.96
CA ALA A 501 11.52 -3.92 -8.20
C ALA A 501 10.84 -4.58 -9.41
N ARG A 502 11.46 -4.51 -10.60
CA ARG A 502 10.91 -5.04 -11.85
C ARG A 502 9.50 -4.49 -12.10
N ALA A 503 8.53 -5.36 -12.46
CA ALA A 503 7.15 -4.94 -12.70
C ALA A 503 6.35 -4.62 -11.42
N SER A 504 6.95 -4.77 -10.22
CA SER A 504 6.29 -4.51 -8.95
C SER A 504 6.42 -3.07 -8.45
N GLY A 505 7.18 -2.22 -9.12
CA GLY A 505 7.24 -0.81 -8.77
C GLY A 505 8.62 -0.17 -8.90
N THR A 506 8.72 1.04 -8.36
CA THR A 506 9.94 1.87 -8.44
C THR A 506 10.89 1.66 -7.25
N ASN A 507 10.49 0.83 -6.30
CA ASN A 507 11.28 0.44 -5.11
C ASN A 507 11.75 1.61 -4.23
N ASP A 508 10.92 2.65 -4.11
CA ASP A 508 11.22 3.84 -3.32
C ASP A 508 10.97 3.68 -1.82
N LYS A 509 10.71 2.45 -1.36
CA LYS A 509 10.63 2.07 0.06
C LYS A 509 9.67 2.92 0.90
N ALA A 510 8.36 2.70 0.72
CA ALA A 510 7.33 3.32 1.57
C ALA A 510 7.63 3.08 3.06
N GLY A 511 7.43 4.10 3.89
CA GLY A 511 7.79 4.07 5.31
C GLY A 511 9.29 4.22 5.55
N SER A 512 9.98 5.04 4.73
CA SER A 512 11.39 5.38 4.90
C SER A 512 11.71 6.80 4.43
N ALA A 513 12.87 7.30 4.82
CA ALA A 513 13.41 8.57 4.31
C ALA A 513 13.57 8.56 2.77
N GLN A 514 13.87 7.41 2.16
CA GLN A 514 14.02 7.27 0.71
C GLN A 514 12.73 7.66 -0.04
N ASN A 515 11.57 7.25 0.46
CA ASN A 515 10.29 7.64 -0.11
C ASN A 515 10.05 9.14 0.00
N LEU A 516 10.30 9.73 1.19
CA LEU A 516 10.08 11.15 1.44
C LEU A 516 10.98 12.05 0.58
N LEU A 517 12.21 11.62 0.29
CA LEU A 517 13.14 12.35 -0.59
C LEU A 517 12.60 12.51 -2.02
N ARG A 518 11.68 11.68 -2.46
CA ARG A 518 11.02 11.84 -3.77
C ARG A 518 10.13 13.08 -3.84
N TRP A 519 9.67 13.56 -2.70
CA TRP A 519 8.67 14.63 -2.59
C TRP A 519 9.28 15.99 -2.25
N VAL A 520 10.59 16.13 -2.40
CA VAL A 520 11.31 17.40 -2.23
C VAL A 520 12.23 17.70 -3.40
N SER A 521 12.53 19.00 -3.58
CA SER A 521 13.49 19.52 -4.54
C SER A 521 14.57 20.31 -3.77
N PRO A 522 15.72 19.69 -3.46
CA PRO A 522 16.76 20.32 -2.68
C PRO A 522 17.35 21.57 -3.38
N ARG A 523 17.62 22.62 -2.60
CA ARG A 523 18.31 23.83 -3.05
C ARG A 523 19.54 24.10 -2.20
N MET A 524 20.70 24.11 -2.80
CA MET A 524 21.95 24.51 -2.14
C MET A 524 22.07 26.02 -2.08
N ILE A 525 22.41 26.54 -0.90
CA ILE A 525 22.73 27.93 -0.67
C ILE A 525 24.15 28.01 -0.16
N LYS A 526 24.99 28.77 -0.87
CA LYS A 526 26.33 29.14 -0.42
C LYS A 526 26.36 30.63 -0.13
N GLU A 527 26.67 30.98 1.09
CA GLU A 527 26.86 32.38 1.51
C GLU A 527 28.35 32.59 1.83
N THR A 528 29.01 33.39 1.03
CA THR A 528 30.43 33.74 1.21
C THR A 528 30.53 35.01 2.05
N PHE A 529 31.24 34.95 3.18
CA PHE A 529 31.30 36.07 4.14
C PHE A 529 32.19 37.20 3.64
N VAL A 530 33.26 36.90 2.88
CA VAL A 530 34.12 37.91 2.25
C VAL A 530 34.12 37.63 0.74
N THR A 531 33.39 38.47 0.00
CA THR A 531 33.25 38.30 -1.46
C THR A 531 34.56 38.70 -2.17
N PRO A 532 35.09 37.87 -3.08
CA PRO A 532 36.23 38.25 -3.90
C PRO A 532 35.95 39.51 -4.72
N VAL A 533 36.94 40.40 -4.79
CA VAL A 533 36.86 41.68 -5.53
C VAL A 533 37.77 41.68 -6.76
N ASP A 534 38.55 40.64 -6.95
CA ASP A 534 39.43 40.44 -8.13
C ASP A 534 39.04 39.10 -8.79
N TYR A 535 38.95 39.11 -10.13
CA TYR A 535 38.66 37.89 -10.89
C TYR A 535 39.89 36.99 -11.08
N ARG A 536 41.09 37.55 -10.86
CA ARG A 536 42.35 36.84 -11.06
C ARG A 536 42.58 35.84 -9.93
N TYR A 537 42.96 34.65 -10.33
CA TYR A 537 43.49 33.63 -9.44
C TYR A 537 45.03 33.66 -9.43
N PRO A 538 45.68 33.09 -8.40
CA PRO A 538 47.14 33.15 -8.26
C PRO A 538 47.93 32.72 -9.50
N PHE A 539 47.39 31.82 -10.34
CA PHE A 539 48.05 31.38 -11.56
C PHE A 539 48.12 32.46 -12.65
N LEU A 540 47.37 33.54 -12.53
CA LEU A 540 47.40 34.65 -13.48
C LEU A 540 48.41 35.76 -13.10
N GLY A 541 49.02 35.65 -11.92
CA GLY A 541 50.01 36.63 -11.41
C GLY A 541 49.38 37.80 -10.68
#